data_883a29d9bcf76c3c3ecf77553acf4e9a
#
_entry.id   883a29d9bcf76c3c3ecf77553acf4e9a
#
_cell.length_a   1.000
_cell.length_b   1.000
_cell.length_c   1.000
_cell.angle_alpha   90.00
_cell.angle_beta   90.00
_cell.angle_gamma   90.00
#
_symmetry.space_group_name_H-M   'P 1'
#
loop_
_entity.id
_entity.type
_entity.pdbx_description
1 polymer ?
#
loop_
_entity_poly.entity_id
_entity_poly.type
_entity_poly.pdbx_seq_one_letter_code
_entity_poly.pdbx_strand_id
1 'polypeptide(L)'
;MTSPFVPIVPTHPSRPGGDALLQIVPSSACLSCDVCCRFPERDSFLRPFFTADEIGTAIAAGLAPALFPNPDGSQIDLVPNPEGDGYVCPAFDCATSRCRIYEVRPLDCRLYPFALMWDARHEQVLLGWDTKCPYMRDQSSPLVAQAADEIAGWIEQDARAETLVRYPRLIGRFQEDVIVLRPLERVTERLQQGRMRVRTQAFTLGDRGRMDAALAVSADTAPIVLTVNSTGESLSELVPS
;
A
#
# COMPACT_ATOMS: atom_id res chain seq x y z
N MET A 1 6.81 18.97 -38.62
CA MET A 1 7.38 19.98 -37.74
C MET A 1 7.42 19.38 -36.36
N THR A 2 8.56 18.82 -35.97
CA THR A 2 8.78 18.15 -34.69
C THR A 2 9.21 19.21 -33.69
N SER A 3 8.34 19.46 -32.71
CA SER A 3 8.67 20.34 -31.58
C SER A 3 9.75 19.66 -30.74
N PRO A 4 10.83 20.34 -30.34
CA PRO A 4 11.86 19.74 -29.51
C PRO A 4 11.31 19.53 -28.10
N PHE A 5 11.33 18.29 -27.67
CA PHE A 5 11.05 17.89 -26.28
C PHE A 5 12.14 18.47 -25.39
N VAL A 6 11.80 19.46 -24.59
CA VAL A 6 12.69 19.98 -23.55
C VAL A 6 12.49 19.11 -22.32
N PRO A 7 13.50 18.41 -21.83
CA PRO A 7 13.37 17.67 -20.56
C PRO A 7 13.15 18.69 -19.45
N ILE A 8 11.96 18.62 -18.84
CA ILE A 8 11.66 19.39 -17.62
C ILE A 8 12.45 18.75 -16.49
N VAL A 9 13.60 19.31 -16.16
CA VAL A 9 14.29 19.02 -14.91
C VAL A 9 13.36 19.46 -13.79
N PRO A 10 12.97 18.59 -12.84
CA PRO A 10 12.13 18.98 -11.74
C PRO A 10 12.87 20.02 -10.89
N THR A 11 12.50 21.28 -11.01
CA THR A 11 12.96 22.37 -10.16
C THR A 11 12.11 22.39 -8.88
N HIS A 12 12.22 21.36 -8.05
CA HIS A 12 11.86 21.48 -6.66
C HIS A 12 13.15 21.60 -5.85
N PRO A 13 13.35 22.71 -5.12
CA PRO A 13 14.48 22.82 -4.21
C PRO A 13 14.34 21.71 -3.18
N SER A 14 15.33 20.82 -3.14
CA SER A 14 15.50 19.85 -2.09
C SER A 14 15.44 20.57 -0.75
N ARG A 15 14.36 20.43 -0.02
CA ARG A 15 14.30 20.88 1.36
C ARG A 15 15.29 20.04 2.16
N PRO A 16 16.25 20.62 2.85
CA PRO A 16 17.10 19.89 3.77
C PRO A 16 16.26 19.54 5.01
N GLY A 17 15.78 18.32 5.04
CA GLY A 17 15.00 17.76 6.14
C GLY A 17 14.29 16.51 5.65
N GLY A 18 14.85 15.34 5.94
CA GLY A 18 14.56 14.01 5.37
C GLY A 18 13.15 13.43 5.54
N ASP A 19 12.09 14.22 5.49
CA ASP A 19 10.72 13.76 5.75
C ASP A 19 9.79 13.77 4.51
N ALA A 20 10.18 14.40 3.41
CA ALA A 20 9.37 14.48 2.20
C ALA A 20 9.66 13.30 1.26
N LEU A 21 8.60 12.53 0.92
CA LEU A 21 8.68 11.52 -0.13
C LEU A 21 8.97 12.18 -1.48
N LEU A 22 9.93 11.63 -2.23
CA LEU A 22 10.21 12.07 -3.59
C LEU A 22 8.99 11.83 -4.48
N GLN A 23 8.50 12.86 -5.15
CA GLN A 23 7.44 12.74 -6.15
C GLN A 23 8.05 12.87 -7.55
N ILE A 24 8.18 11.75 -8.26
CA ILE A 24 8.75 11.72 -9.61
C ILE A 24 7.76 12.22 -10.68
N VAL A 25 6.46 11.96 -10.49
CA VAL A 25 5.41 12.42 -11.40
C VAL A 25 4.96 13.81 -11.00
N PRO A 26 5.09 14.83 -11.86
CA PRO A 26 4.64 16.18 -11.56
C PRO A 26 3.14 16.22 -11.27
N SER A 27 2.73 17.08 -10.34
CA SER A 27 1.30 17.24 -10.01
C SER A 27 0.46 17.60 -11.24
N SER A 28 1.00 18.36 -12.19
CA SER A 28 0.30 18.69 -13.44
C SER A 28 -0.02 17.46 -14.28
N ALA A 29 0.86 16.46 -14.31
CA ALA A 29 0.60 15.20 -15.02
C ALA A 29 -0.44 14.34 -14.27
N CYS A 30 -0.30 14.21 -12.94
CA CYS A 30 -1.28 13.47 -12.12
C CYS A 30 -2.69 14.09 -12.18
N LEU A 31 -2.79 15.43 -12.14
CA LEU A 31 -4.09 16.13 -12.15
C LEU A 31 -4.75 16.19 -13.54
N SER A 32 -4.10 15.65 -14.57
CA SER A 32 -4.67 15.47 -15.91
C SER A 32 -4.76 13.99 -16.32
N CYS A 33 -4.65 13.07 -15.36
CA CYS A 33 -4.64 11.64 -15.57
C CYS A 33 -5.56 10.95 -14.56
N ASP A 34 -6.20 9.86 -14.97
CA ASP A 34 -7.17 9.10 -14.16
C ASP A 34 -6.83 7.62 -13.98
N VAL A 35 -5.71 7.15 -14.54
CA VAL A 35 -5.35 5.73 -14.60
C VAL A 35 -5.35 5.06 -13.23
N CYS A 36 -4.72 5.66 -12.22
CA CYS A 36 -4.66 5.10 -10.86
C CYS A 36 -5.93 5.33 -10.03
N CYS A 37 -6.94 6.04 -10.59
CA CYS A 37 -8.20 6.34 -9.91
C CYS A 37 -9.39 5.55 -10.48
N ARG A 38 -9.21 4.77 -11.57
CA ARG A 38 -10.23 3.94 -12.20
C ARG A 38 -9.92 2.46 -12.02
N PHE A 39 -10.96 1.67 -11.77
CA PHE A 39 -10.85 0.25 -11.44
C PHE A 39 -11.88 -0.55 -12.21
N PRO A 40 -11.52 -1.73 -12.76
CA PRO A 40 -12.49 -2.59 -13.44
C PRO A 40 -13.49 -3.23 -12.48
N GLU A 41 -13.08 -3.49 -11.23
CA GLU A 41 -13.84 -4.24 -10.23
C GLU A 41 -13.97 -3.45 -8.93
N ARG A 42 -15.11 -3.63 -8.23
CA ARG A 42 -15.40 -2.95 -6.97
C ARG A 42 -14.42 -3.33 -5.86
N ASP A 43 -14.03 -4.58 -5.81
CA ASP A 43 -13.14 -5.17 -4.82
C ASP A 43 -11.68 -5.27 -5.30
N SER A 44 -11.32 -4.47 -6.31
CA SER A 44 -9.96 -4.43 -6.81
C SER A 44 -8.94 -4.33 -5.69
N PHE A 45 -7.94 -5.20 -5.70
CA PHE A 45 -6.85 -5.19 -4.71
C PHE A 45 -5.91 -3.97 -4.87
N LEU A 46 -6.01 -3.25 -5.99
CA LEU A 46 -5.27 -2.01 -6.26
C LEU A 46 -5.92 -0.77 -5.64
N ARG A 47 -7.04 -0.92 -4.93
CA ARG A 47 -7.65 0.20 -4.21
C ARG A 47 -6.67 0.78 -3.21
N PRO A 48 -6.54 2.11 -3.13
CA PRO A 48 -5.58 2.70 -2.21
C PRO A 48 -5.92 2.35 -0.75
N PHE A 49 -4.88 2.00 -0.01
CA PHE A 49 -4.93 1.76 1.42
C PHE A 49 -4.69 3.07 2.18
N PHE A 50 -5.44 3.27 3.24
CA PHE A 50 -5.31 4.38 4.17
C PHE A 50 -4.99 3.85 5.56
N THR A 51 -3.98 4.39 6.21
CA THR A 51 -3.75 4.20 7.65
C THR A 51 -4.83 4.92 8.47
N ALA A 52 -4.93 4.65 9.77
CA ALA A 52 -5.91 5.32 10.64
C ALA A 52 -5.80 6.86 10.61
N ASP A 53 -4.57 7.39 10.63
CA ASP A 53 -4.33 8.83 10.59
C ASP A 53 -4.70 9.44 9.23
N GLU A 54 -4.43 8.71 8.15
CA GLU A 54 -4.79 9.12 6.78
C GLU A 54 -6.30 9.07 6.56
N ILE A 55 -7.02 8.11 7.16
CA ILE A 55 -8.49 8.06 7.17
C ILE A 55 -9.04 9.32 7.84
N GLY A 56 -8.55 9.67 9.04
CA GLY A 56 -8.95 10.88 9.74
C GLY A 56 -8.74 12.14 8.89
N THR A 57 -7.59 12.24 8.24
CA THR A 57 -7.24 13.37 7.37
C THR A 57 -8.13 13.41 6.11
N ALA A 58 -8.42 12.28 5.49
CA ALA A 58 -9.28 12.18 4.31
C ALA A 58 -10.73 12.55 4.64
N ILE A 59 -11.23 12.15 5.81
CA ILE A 59 -12.57 12.53 6.31
C ILE A 59 -12.63 14.05 6.55
N ALA A 60 -11.62 14.62 7.19
CA ALA A 60 -11.50 16.06 7.39
C ALA A 60 -11.46 16.84 6.05
N ALA A 61 -10.91 16.23 5.00
CA ALA A 61 -10.91 16.76 3.63
C ALA A 61 -12.21 16.48 2.86
N GLY A 62 -13.26 15.91 3.49
CA GLY A 62 -14.61 15.80 2.94
C GLY A 62 -14.99 14.42 2.40
N LEU A 63 -14.21 13.37 2.65
CA LEU A 63 -14.64 12.01 2.35
C LEU A 63 -15.59 11.48 3.43
N ALA A 64 -16.60 10.72 3.02
CA ALA A 64 -17.55 10.13 3.95
C ALA A 64 -16.88 9.00 4.77
N PRO A 65 -17.08 8.94 6.11
CA PRO A 65 -16.52 7.88 6.95
C PRO A 65 -16.91 6.46 6.50
N ALA A 66 -18.13 6.30 5.96
CA ALA A 66 -18.65 5.01 5.48
C ALA A 66 -17.84 4.41 4.30
N LEU A 67 -16.96 5.19 3.68
CA LEU A 67 -16.07 4.71 2.61
C LEU A 67 -14.87 3.89 3.15
N PHE A 68 -14.69 3.87 4.47
CA PHE A 68 -13.60 3.17 5.13
C PHE A 68 -14.16 2.06 6.01
N PRO A 69 -14.18 0.79 5.54
CA PRO A 69 -14.75 -0.33 6.30
C PRO A 69 -14.11 -0.57 7.66
N ASN A 70 -12.83 -0.23 7.82
CA ASN A 70 -12.12 -0.33 9.08
C ASN A 70 -11.42 1.02 9.41
N PRO A 71 -11.82 1.71 10.50
CA PRO A 71 -11.22 2.99 10.89
C PRO A 71 -9.75 2.87 11.35
N ASP A 72 -9.30 1.68 11.75
CA ASP A 72 -7.91 1.44 12.17
C ASP A 72 -6.95 1.25 10.98
N GLY A 73 -7.46 1.32 9.77
CA GLY A 73 -6.75 1.22 8.50
C GLY A 73 -7.44 0.27 7.54
N SER A 74 -7.73 0.74 6.34
CA SER A 74 -8.39 -0.06 5.29
C SER A 74 -8.13 0.47 3.89
N GLN A 75 -8.38 -0.38 2.91
CA GLN A 75 -8.62 0.09 1.55
C GLN A 75 -9.94 0.85 1.51
N ILE A 76 -9.98 1.91 0.69
CA ILE A 76 -11.21 2.69 0.49
C ILE A 76 -12.22 1.90 -0.36
N ASP A 77 -13.50 2.01 -0.06
CA ASP A 77 -14.56 1.47 -0.89
C ASP A 77 -14.76 2.30 -2.15
N LEU A 78 -14.75 1.62 -3.30
CA LEU A 78 -14.96 2.25 -4.59
C LEU A 78 -16.46 2.53 -4.84
N VAL A 79 -16.71 3.54 -5.67
CA VAL A 79 -18.06 3.87 -6.14
C VAL A 79 -18.20 3.54 -7.63
N PRO A 80 -19.40 3.22 -8.11
CA PRO A 80 -19.62 3.03 -9.55
C PRO A 80 -19.16 4.24 -10.34
N ASN A 81 -18.56 4.00 -11.50
CA ASN A 81 -18.14 5.08 -12.39
C ASN A 81 -19.37 5.75 -13.00
N PRO A 82 -19.61 7.05 -12.76
CA PRO A 82 -20.77 7.76 -13.28
C PRO A 82 -20.73 7.99 -14.80
N GLU A 83 -19.54 7.82 -15.43
CA GLU A 83 -19.33 8.12 -16.85
C GLU A 83 -19.18 6.87 -17.72
N GLY A 84 -19.32 5.67 -17.16
CA GLY A 84 -19.19 4.43 -17.93
C GLY A 84 -19.04 3.20 -17.04
N ASP A 85 -18.40 2.17 -17.55
CA ASP A 85 -18.20 0.90 -16.86
C ASP A 85 -17.16 1.00 -15.74
N GLY A 86 -17.24 0.04 -14.82
CA GLY A 86 -16.29 -0.11 -13.71
C GLY A 86 -16.55 0.82 -12.53
N TYR A 87 -15.50 1.12 -11.80
CA TYR A 87 -15.53 1.84 -10.53
C TYR A 87 -14.45 2.92 -10.48
N VAL A 88 -14.68 3.91 -9.62
CA VAL A 88 -13.71 4.99 -9.38
C VAL A 88 -13.45 5.15 -7.89
N CYS A 89 -12.26 5.68 -7.58
CA CYS A 89 -11.98 6.17 -6.24
C CYS A 89 -12.98 7.28 -5.89
N PRO A 90 -13.66 7.25 -4.73
CA PRO A 90 -14.64 8.28 -4.36
C PRO A 90 -14.02 9.67 -4.17
N ALA A 91 -12.69 9.77 -4.05
CA ALA A 91 -11.97 11.04 -4.05
C ALA A 91 -11.75 11.61 -5.47
N PHE A 92 -11.96 10.81 -6.52
CA PHE A 92 -11.81 11.26 -7.90
C PHE A 92 -13.06 11.97 -8.39
N ASP A 93 -12.90 13.16 -8.93
CA ASP A 93 -13.96 13.94 -9.58
C ASP A 93 -13.86 13.70 -11.09
N CYS A 94 -14.80 12.93 -11.63
CA CYS A 94 -14.85 12.59 -13.05
C CYS A 94 -15.00 13.83 -13.94
N ALA A 95 -15.79 14.82 -13.52
CA ALA A 95 -16.05 16.03 -14.32
C ALA A 95 -14.80 16.89 -14.53
N THR A 96 -13.88 16.89 -13.58
CA THR A 96 -12.65 17.69 -13.62
C THR A 96 -11.39 16.86 -13.82
N SER A 97 -11.50 15.53 -13.80
CA SER A 97 -10.38 14.56 -13.80
C SER A 97 -9.38 14.84 -12.66
N ARG A 98 -9.85 15.26 -11.49
CA ARG A 98 -8.99 15.63 -10.37
C ARG A 98 -9.29 14.85 -9.10
N CYS A 99 -8.24 14.60 -8.34
CA CYS A 99 -8.37 14.08 -6.98
C CYS A 99 -8.75 15.23 -6.02
N ARG A 100 -9.89 15.13 -5.35
CA ARG A 100 -10.39 16.14 -4.39
C ARG A 100 -9.54 16.25 -3.12
N ILE A 101 -8.81 15.18 -2.79
CA ILE A 101 -7.93 15.12 -1.63
C ILE A 101 -6.45 15.08 -2.03
N TYR A 102 -6.08 15.64 -3.20
CA TYR A 102 -4.73 15.51 -3.78
C TYR A 102 -3.62 15.84 -2.79
N GLU A 103 -3.77 16.91 -2.02
CA GLU A 103 -2.74 17.36 -1.06
C GLU A 103 -2.60 16.45 0.17
N VAL A 104 -3.63 15.69 0.48
CA VAL A 104 -3.70 14.79 1.64
C VAL A 104 -3.86 13.32 1.24
N ARG A 105 -3.41 12.98 0.03
CA ARG A 105 -3.43 11.60 -0.46
C ARG A 105 -2.70 10.66 0.50
N PRO A 106 -3.18 9.42 0.68
CA PRO A 106 -2.49 8.42 1.49
C PRO A 106 -1.12 8.07 0.90
N LEU A 107 -0.27 7.48 1.72
CA LEU A 107 1.07 7.03 1.32
C LEU A 107 1.03 6.19 0.05
N ASP A 108 0.09 5.27 -0.04
CA ASP A 108 -0.11 4.39 -1.19
C ASP A 108 -0.27 5.17 -2.51
N CYS A 109 -1.13 6.21 -2.51
CA CYS A 109 -1.28 7.10 -3.67
C CYS A 109 -0.07 8.01 -3.92
N ARG A 110 0.67 8.38 -2.88
CA ARG A 110 1.87 9.23 -3.01
C ARG A 110 3.07 8.47 -3.56
N LEU A 111 3.12 7.17 -3.27
CA LEU A 111 4.14 6.28 -3.82
C LEU A 111 3.94 6.03 -5.31
N TYR A 112 2.68 5.96 -5.77
CA TYR A 112 2.42 5.66 -7.18
C TYR A 112 3.17 6.63 -8.13
N PRO A 113 3.82 6.13 -9.18
CA PRO A 113 3.73 4.80 -9.79
C PRO A 113 4.65 3.72 -9.21
N PHE A 114 5.34 4.00 -8.12
CA PHE A 114 6.06 2.95 -7.41
C PHE A 114 5.09 2.13 -6.57
N ALA A 115 5.36 0.83 -6.48
CA ALA A 115 4.55 -0.11 -5.74
C ALA A 115 5.42 -0.89 -4.75
N LEU A 116 4.88 -1.09 -3.54
CA LEU A 116 5.41 -2.04 -2.57
C LEU A 116 4.66 -3.35 -2.74
N MET A 117 5.36 -4.44 -2.98
CA MET A 117 4.74 -5.75 -3.14
C MET A 117 5.60 -6.87 -2.56
N TRP A 118 4.96 -7.94 -2.17
CA TRP A 118 5.66 -9.18 -1.90
C TRP A 118 6.23 -9.78 -3.18
N ASP A 119 7.33 -10.52 -3.08
CA ASP A 119 7.74 -11.41 -4.15
C ASP A 119 6.74 -12.57 -4.30
N ALA A 120 6.88 -13.35 -5.37
CA ALA A 120 5.98 -14.47 -5.66
C ALA A 120 5.96 -15.58 -4.59
N ARG A 121 7.00 -15.63 -3.72
CA ARG A 121 7.12 -16.58 -2.62
C ARG A 121 6.71 -16.01 -1.26
N HIS A 122 6.34 -14.74 -1.21
CA HIS A 122 6.05 -14.04 0.05
C HIS A 122 7.23 -14.00 1.04
N GLU A 123 8.47 -14.01 0.52
CA GLU A 123 9.69 -14.04 1.31
C GLU A 123 10.32 -12.65 1.44
N GLN A 124 10.22 -11.82 0.38
CA GLN A 124 10.82 -10.48 0.32
C GLN A 124 9.80 -9.42 -0.08
N VAL A 125 9.97 -8.23 0.49
CA VAL A 125 9.28 -7.03 0.03
C VAL A 125 10.10 -6.39 -1.08
N LEU A 126 9.45 -6.08 -2.18
CA LEU A 126 10.04 -5.50 -3.36
C LEU A 126 9.50 -4.08 -3.59
N LEU A 127 10.37 -3.20 -4.03
CA LEU A 127 10.00 -1.94 -4.67
C LEU A 127 9.96 -2.18 -6.19
N GLY A 128 8.84 -1.88 -6.80
CA GLY A 128 8.67 -1.92 -8.24
C GLY A 128 8.03 -0.66 -8.79
N TRP A 129 7.89 -0.57 -10.09
CA TRP A 129 7.11 0.46 -10.72
C TRP A 129 5.98 -0.13 -11.55
N ASP A 130 4.79 0.48 -11.47
CA ASP A 130 3.62 0.10 -12.26
C ASP A 130 3.73 0.66 -13.69
N THR A 131 3.77 -0.23 -14.69
CA THR A 131 3.87 0.15 -16.09
C THR A 131 2.62 0.81 -16.66
N LYS A 132 1.52 0.80 -15.92
CA LYS A 132 0.27 1.47 -16.31
C LYS A 132 0.37 2.99 -16.28
N CYS A 133 1.30 3.55 -15.49
CA CYS A 133 1.49 5.00 -15.43
C CYS A 133 2.00 5.53 -16.77
N PRO A 134 1.21 6.32 -17.51
CA PRO A 134 1.63 6.79 -18.85
C PRO A 134 2.84 7.72 -18.79
N TYR A 135 3.00 8.49 -17.72
CA TYR A 135 4.14 9.37 -17.53
C TYR A 135 5.47 8.60 -17.43
N MET A 136 5.44 7.40 -16.82
CA MET A 136 6.66 6.62 -16.60
C MET A 136 7.18 5.93 -17.86
N ARG A 137 6.36 5.75 -18.87
CA ARG A 137 6.76 5.07 -20.14
C ARG A 137 7.89 5.76 -20.86
N ASP A 138 7.95 7.08 -20.74
CA ASP A 138 8.92 7.93 -21.43
C ASP A 138 10.13 8.30 -20.54
N GLN A 139 10.19 7.77 -19.32
CA GLN A 139 11.30 8.09 -18.41
C GLN A 139 12.54 7.25 -18.73
N SER A 140 13.70 7.87 -18.63
CA SER A 140 14.97 7.17 -18.83
C SER A 140 15.25 6.22 -17.66
N SER A 141 15.82 5.05 -17.96
CA SER A 141 16.21 4.06 -16.95
C SER A 141 17.09 4.64 -15.82
N PRO A 142 18.08 5.53 -16.08
CA PRO A 142 18.86 6.13 -15.01
C PRO A 142 18.04 7.00 -14.04
N LEU A 143 17.06 7.77 -14.54
CA LEU A 143 16.18 8.59 -13.70
C LEU A 143 15.32 7.72 -12.79
N VAL A 144 14.80 6.62 -13.34
CA VAL A 144 13.98 5.66 -12.57
C VAL A 144 14.81 4.96 -11.51
N ALA A 145 16.02 4.54 -11.85
CA ALA A 145 16.93 3.90 -10.89
C ALA A 145 17.29 4.85 -9.74
N GLN A 146 17.62 6.10 -10.03
CA GLN A 146 17.89 7.11 -9.02
C GLN A 146 16.67 7.33 -8.10
N ALA A 147 15.49 7.48 -8.69
CA ALA A 147 14.25 7.64 -7.92
C ALA A 147 13.95 6.42 -7.05
N ALA A 148 14.20 5.22 -7.55
CA ALA A 148 14.04 3.98 -6.79
C ALA A 148 14.98 3.93 -5.58
N ASP A 149 16.23 4.35 -5.74
CA ASP A 149 17.21 4.41 -4.64
C ASP A 149 16.78 5.42 -3.56
N GLU A 150 16.33 6.60 -3.96
CA GLU A 150 15.86 7.64 -3.03
C GLU A 150 14.59 7.19 -2.29
N ILE A 151 13.61 6.59 -3.00
CA ILE A 151 12.37 6.09 -2.42
C ILE A 151 12.65 4.92 -1.48
N ALA A 152 13.50 3.97 -1.88
CA ALA A 152 13.88 2.86 -1.03
C ALA A 152 14.55 3.36 0.26
N GLY A 153 15.52 4.26 0.15
CA GLY A 153 16.17 4.87 1.30
C GLY A 153 15.20 5.61 2.23
N TRP A 154 14.15 6.24 1.67
CA TRP A 154 13.11 6.88 2.45
C TRP A 154 12.19 5.86 3.16
N ILE A 155 11.77 4.80 2.45
CA ILE A 155 10.90 3.75 3.00
C ILE A 155 11.59 2.95 4.10
N GLU A 156 12.88 2.67 3.95
CA GLU A 156 13.67 1.88 4.88
C GLU A 156 14.09 2.63 6.15
N GLN A 157 13.73 3.92 6.30
CA GLN A 157 13.86 4.62 7.59
C GLN A 157 13.01 3.97 8.67
N ASP A 158 13.48 3.99 9.91
CA ASP A 158 12.84 3.28 11.03
C ASP A 158 11.35 3.57 11.19
N ALA A 159 10.97 4.85 11.17
CA ALA A 159 9.57 5.24 11.34
C ALA A 159 8.66 4.76 10.19
N ARG A 160 9.19 4.67 8.95
CA ARG A 160 8.43 4.20 7.79
C ARG A 160 8.33 2.68 7.78
N ALA A 161 9.44 2.00 8.04
CA ALA A 161 9.45 0.56 8.19
C ALA A 161 8.50 0.10 9.31
N GLU A 162 8.42 0.84 10.44
CA GLU A 162 7.46 0.57 11.50
C GLU A 162 6.00 0.77 11.05
N THR A 163 5.74 1.79 10.22
CA THR A 163 4.41 1.99 9.60
C THR A 163 4.01 0.79 8.75
N LEU A 164 4.93 0.24 7.96
CA LEU A 164 4.66 -0.95 7.13
C LEU A 164 4.46 -2.21 7.97
N VAL A 165 5.16 -2.34 9.11
CA VAL A 165 4.92 -3.42 10.07
C VAL A 165 3.53 -3.30 10.69
N ARG A 166 3.11 -2.09 11.05
CA ARG A 166 1.78 -1.82 11.61
C ARG A 166 0.66 -2.00 10.59
N TYR A 167 0.92 -1.65 9.33
CA TYR A 167 -0.04 -1.73 8.24
C TYR A 167 0.49 -2.59 7.08
N PRO A 168 0.62 -3.90 7.26
CA PRO A 168 1.23 -4.78 6.25
C PRO A 168 0.44 -4.84 4.93
N ARG A 169 -0.81 -4.39 4.92
CA ARG A 169 -1.66 -4.27 3.71
C ARG A 169 -1.24 -3.13 2.77
N LEU A 170 -0.35 -2.24 3.21
CA LEU A 170 0.35 -1.30 2.32
C LEU A 170 1.30 -2.01 1.35
N ILE A 171 1.63 -3.27 1.64
CA ILE A 171 2.46 -4.10 0.77
C ILE A 171 1.50 -5.01 0.00
N GLY A 172 1.37 -4.72 -1.30
CA GLY A 172 0.52 -5.47 -2.21
C GLY A 172 1.01 -6.91 -2.44
N ARG A 173 0.18 -7.70 -3.10
CA ARG A 173 0.59 -9.01 -3.63
C ARG A 173 1.48 -8.83 -4.86
N PHE A 174 2.20 -9.88 -5.24
CA PHE A 174 3.00 -9.89 -6.46
C PHE A 174 2.15 -9.57 -7.70
N GLN A 175 2.70 -8.75 -8.58
CA GLN A 175 2.07 -8.32 -9.83
C GLN A 175 3.06 -8.48 -10.99
N GLU A 176 2.67 -9.20 -12.04
CA GLU A 176 3.53 -9.46 -13.21
C GLU A 176 3.74 -8.22 -14.09
N ASP A 177 2.82 -7.26 -14.03
CA ASP A 177 2.86 -6.01 -14.78
C ASP A 177 3.60 -4.87 -14.04
N VAL A 178 4.22 -5.19 -12.91
CA VAL A 178 5.11 -4.30 -12.15
C VAL A 178 6.56 -4.69 -12.43
N ILE A 179 7.36 -3.75 -12.89
CA ILE A 179 8.79 -3.95 -13.08
C ILE A 179 9.49 -3.88 -11.72
N VAL A 180 10.08 -4.97 -11.30
CA VAL A 180 10.87 -5.03 -10.05
C VAL A 180 12.12 -4.19 -10.20
N LEU A 181 12.34 -3.26 -9.28
CA LEU A 181 13.50 -2.38 -9.23
C LEU A 181 14.54 -2.87 -8.22
N ARG A 182 14.10 -3.19 -7.01
CA ARG A 182 14.99 -3.68 -5.96
C ARG A 182 14.24 -4.31 -4.79
N PRO A 183 14.88 -5.18 -3.99
CA PRO A 183 14.37 -5.60 -2.70
C PRO A 183 14.47 -4.49 -1.65
N LEU A 184 13.59 -4.56 -0.64
CA LEU A 184 13.59 -3.73 0.56
C LEU A 184 13.95 -4.62 1.76
N GLU A 185 15.24 -4.80 1.95
CA GLU A 185 15.78 -5.79 2.91
C GLU A 185 15.37 -5.46 4.35
N ARG A 186 15.54 -4.21 4.74
CA ARG A 186 15.23 -3.77 6.11
C ARG A 186 13.75 -3.86 6.46
N VAL A 187 12.87 -3.55 5.51
CA VAL A 187 11.41 -3.73 5.67
C VAL A 187 11.10 -5.21 5.82
N THR A 188 11.67 -6.05 4.97
CA THR A 188 11.49 -7.50 5.01
C THR A 188 11.89 -8.09 6.37
N GLU A 189 13.08 -7.75 6.85
CA GLU A 189 13.58 -8.21 8.15
C GLU A 189 12.66 -7.79 9.31
N ARG A 190 12.19 -6.54 9.31
CA ARG A 190 11.29 -6.06 10.37
C ARG A 190 9.94 -6.78 10.37
N LEU A 191 9.37 -7.03 9.20
CA LEU A 191 8.13 -7.80 9.08
C LEU A 191 8.30 -9.24 9.55
N GLN A 192 9.43 -9.87 9.23
CA GLN A 192 9.74 -11.23 9.69
C GLN A 192 9.93 -11.26 11.21
N GLN A 193 10.63 -10.28 11.79
CA GLN A 193 10.78 -10.16 13.25
C GLN A 193 9.43 -9.93 13.94
N GLY A 194 8.56 -9.09 13.37
CA GLY A 194 7.20 -8.88 13.87
C GLY A 194 6.39 -10.18 13.91
N ARG A 195 6.43 -10.96 12.83
CA ARG A 195 5.77 -12.28 12.76
C ARG A 195 6.32 -13.27 13.79
N MET A 196 7.63 -13.28 14.01
CA MET A 196 8.25 -14.16 15.03
C MET A 196 7.83 -13.78 16.44
N ARG A 197 7.77 -12.49 16.78
CA ARG A 197 7.33 -12.02 18.11
C ARG A 197 5.90 -12.44 18.42
N VAL A 198 4.99 -12.31 17.46
CA VAL A 198 3.59 -12.74 17.61
C VAL A 198 3.51 -14.25 17.84
N ARG A 199 4.27 -15.06 17.10
CA ARG A 199 4.35 -16.52 17.31
C ARG A 199 4.87 -16.88 18.69
N THR A 200 5.94 -16.24 19.15
CA THR A 200 6.54 -16.52 20.47
C THR A 200 5.59 -16.15 21.61
N GLN A 201 4.87 -15.02 21.50
CA GLN A 201 3.88 -14.63 22.50
C GLN A 201 2.70 -15.61 22.57
N ALA A 202 2.24 -16.11 21.44
CA ALA A 202 1.20 -17.14 21.39
C ALA A 202 1.62 -18.45 22.08
N PHE A 203 2.88 -18.87 21.92
CA PHE A 203 3.43 -20.05 22.60
C PHE A 203 3.59 -19.85 24.11
N THR A 204 3.98 -18.64 24.59
CA THR A 204 4.18 -18.36 26.01
C THR A 204 2.86 -18.24 26.80
N LEU A 205 1.77 -17.89 26.13
CA LEU A 205 0.40 -17.86 26.71
C LEU A 205 -0.20 -19.26 26.89
N GLY A 206 0.22 -20.25 26.07
CA GLY A 206 -0.26 -21.63 26.14
C GLY A 206 0.21 -22.41 27.37
N ASP A 207 1.27 -21.95 28.05
CA ASP A 207 1.89 -22.66 29.19
C ASP A 207 1.27 -22.33 30.57
N ARG A 208 0.29 -21.43 30.63
CA ARG A 208 -0.45 -21.11 31.85
C ARG A 208 -1.96 -21.30 31.65
N GLY A 209 -2.40 -22.50 31.92
CA GLY A 209 -3.75 -23.01 31.90
C GLY A 209 -4.89 -21.98 31.75
N ARG A 210 -5.67 -22.19 30.70
CA ARG A 210 -6.98 -21.61 30.44
C ARG A 210 -7.05 -20.10 30.29
N MET A 211 -6.79 -19.63 29.09
CA MET A 211 -7.28 -18.32 28.63
C MET A 211 -7.85 -18.48 27.23
N ASP A 212 -9.13 -18.16 27.06
CA ASP A 212 -9.75 -17.93 25.76
C ASP A 212 -9.18 -16.62 25.19
N ALA A 213 -8.14 -16.72 24.37
CA ALA A 213 -7.57 -15.56 23.67
C ALA A 213 -8.03 -15.60 22.24
N ALA A 214 -9.06 -14.79 21.92
CA ALA A 214 -9.34 -14.41 20.55
C ALA A 214 -8.28 -13.43 20.08
N LEU A 215 -7.26 -13.88 19.37
CA LEU A 215 -6.37 -13.00 18.64
C LEU A 215 -7.11 -12.51 17.39
N ALA A 216 -7.50 -11.24 17.36
CA ALA A 216 -7.92 -10.57 16.15
C ALA A 216 -6.70 -10.40 15.24
N VAL A 217 -6.44 -11.39 14.39
CA VAL A 217 -5.50 -11.26 13.28
C VAL A 217 -6.27 -10.63 12.12
N SER A 218 -5.71 -9.55 11.60
CA SER A 218 -6.14 -8.79 10.42
C SER A 218 -6.80 -9.64 9.32
N ALA A 219 -7.86 -9.13 8.75
CA ALA A 219 -8.92 -9.75 7.96
C ALA A 219 -8.58 -10.36 6.60
N ASP A 220 -7.38 -10.87 6.36
CA ASP A 220 -7.05 -11.64 5.14
C ASP A 220 -6.55 -13.07 5.41
N THR A 221 -6.51 -13.46 6.67
CA THR A 221 -6.35 -14.87 7.04
C THR A 221 -7.55 -15.24 7.88
N ALA A 222 -8.31 -16.25 7.46
CA ALA A 222 -9.38 -16.80 8.26
C ALA A 222 -8.89 -17.05 9.71
N PRO A 223 -9.67 -16.74 10.74
CA PRO A 223 -9.24 -16.90 12.11
C PRO A 223 -8.93 -18.39 12.34
N ILE A 224 -7.66 -18.68 12.62
CA ILE A 224 -7.29 -20.02 13.10
C ILE A 224 -7.71 -20.06 14.56
N VAL A 225 -8.86 -20.65 14.83
CA VAL A 225 -9.28 -20.96 16.18
C VAL A 225 -8.56 -22.24 16.59
N LEU A 226 -7.49 -22.09 17.37
CA LEU A 226 -6.86 -23.24 18.04
C LEU A 226 -7.63 -23.55 19.31
N THR A 227 -8.51 -24.54 19.24
CA THR A 227 -9.14 -25.11 20.44
C THR A 227 -8.21 -26.18 20.99
N VAL A 228 -7.60 -25.92 22.14
CA VAL A 228 -6.81 -26.94 22.86
C VAL A 228 -7.71 -27.55 23.92
N ASN A 229 -7.94 -28.83 23.82
CA ASN A 229 -8.65 -29.55 24.88
C ASN A 229 -7.72 -29.82 26.07
N SER A 230 -8.29 -30.14 27.22
CA SER A 230 -7.60 -30.33 28.49
C SER A 230 -6.60 -31.49 28.52
N THR A 231 -6.40 -32.20 27.43
CA THR A 231 -5.50 -33.36 27.30
C THR A 231 -4.27 -33.12 26.44
N GLY A 232 -4.13 -31.90 25.84
CA GLY A 232 -2.92 -31.54 25.11
C GLY A 232 -2.74 -32.16 23.71
N GLU A 233 -3.78 -32.83 23.17
CA GLU A 233 -3.74 -33.40 21.83
C GLU A 233 -4.22 -32.39 20.77
N SER A 234 -3.39 -32.21 19.77
CA SER A 234 -3.65 -31.36 18.60
C SER A 234 -4.74 -31.99 17.72
N LEU A 235 -5.86 -31.30 17.56
CA LEU A 235 -6.84 -31.64 16.53
C LEU A 235 -6.46 -30.96 15.22
N SER A 236 -6.34 -31.79 14.20
CA SER A 236 -5.93 -31.50 12.84
C SER A 236 -6.82 -30.49 12.12
N GLU A 237 -6.19 -29.73 11.25
CA GLU A 237 -6.73 -28.79 10.26
C GLU A 237 -8.04 -29.25 9.59
N LEU A 238 -9.06 -28.40 9.65
CA LEU A 238 -10.17 -28.41 8.70
C LEU A 238 -9.87 -27.37 7.62
N VAL A 239 -9.46 -27.85 6.45
CA VAL A 239 -9.40 -27.05 5.21
C VAL A 239 -10.81 -27.06 4.62
N PRO A 240 -11.46 -25.91 4.38
CA PRO A 240 -12.68 -25.88 3.58
C PRO A 240 -12.33 -25.97 2.09
N SER A 241 -13.10 -26.78 1.42
CA SER A 241 -13.14 -27.01 -0.05
C SER A 241 -13.49 -25.75 -0.81
#